data_2c44f9710ba2a7f25d2292172a6faac7
#
_entry.id   2c44f9710ba2a7f25d2292172a6faac7
#
_cell.length_a   1.000
_cell.length_b   1.000
_cell.length_c   1.000
_cell.angle_alpha   90.00
_cell.angle_beta   90.00
_cell.angle_gamma   90.00
#
_symmetry.space_group_name_H-M   'P 1'
#
loop_
_entity.id
_entity.type
_entity.pdbx_description
1 polymer ?
#
loop_
_entity_poly.entity_id
_entity_poly.type
_entity_poly.pdbx_seq_one_letter_code
_entity_poly.pdbx_strand_id
1 'polypeptide(L)'
;MVTPTIGAPVPTPRMFGLGAVLTVTTDVFLVADIGDIYELLNYMTGDNLFTHQLPRAAGECKPALLEQHPQLAAVDVPELPDADAYMAHLADLEKVHGAELAVAPLATGAHKRINPLTELADMMPGKPVIAVIAP
;
A
#
# COMPACT_ATOMS: atom_id res chain seq x y z
N MET A 1 -10.86 -18.39 26.48
CA MET A 1 -10.50 -18.35 25.91
C MET A 1 -10.44 -18.47 24.95
N VAL A 2 -10.63 -18.53 24.71
CA VAL A 2 -10.52 -18.67 23.84
C VAL A 2 -10.11 -18.91 23.00
N THR A 3 -10.03 -19.16 22.62
CA THR A 3 -9.51 -19.41 21.85
C THR A 3 -9.45 -19.51 20.96
N PRO A 4 -9.43 -19.34 20.90
CA PRO A 4 -9.41 -19.59 19.91
C PRO A 4 -9.00 -19.59 18.84
N THR A 5 -8.69 -19.09 18.76
CA THR A 5 -8.31 -19.07 17.58
C THR A 5 -7.95 -20.29 16.91
N ILE A 6 -8.74 -21.15 16.82
CA ILE A 6 -8.47 -22.44 16.34
C ILE A 6 -8.25 -22.42 14.89
N GLY A 7 -7.10 -22.85 14.46
CA GLY A 7 -6.80 -23.05 13.09
C GLY A 7 -6.43 -21.81 12.30
N ALA A 8 -7.03 -20.69 12.56
CA ALA A 8 -6.76 -19.50 11.79
C ALA A 8 -6.21 -18.40 12.68
N PRO A 9 -4.91 -18.34 12.84
CA PRO A 9 -4.34 -17.28 13.67
C PRO A 9 -4.69 -15.92 13.11
N VAL A 10 -5.10 -15.02 14.00
CA VAL A 10 -5.33 -13.64 13.61
C VAL A 10 -3.98 -12.98 13.39
N PRO A 11 -3.75 -12.37 12.23
CA PRO A 11 -2.46 -11.71 11.99
C PRO A 11 -2.28 -10.58 12.99
N THR A 12 -1.07 -10.47 13.50
CA THR A 12 -0.72 -9.36 14.40
C THR A 12 -0.56 -8.11 13.56
N PRO A 13 -1.28 -7.02 13.87
CA PRO A 13 -1.09 -5.77 13.15
C PRO A 13 0.33 -5.26 13.30
N ARG A 14 0.81 -4.60 12.28
CA ARG A 14 2.13 -3.99 12.28
C ARG A 14 1.98 -2.48 12.13
N MET A 15 2.84 -1.72 12.80
CA MET A 15 2.80 -0.26 12.72
C MET A 15 3.51 0.22 11.47
N PHE A 16 2.87 1.16 10.78
CA PHE A 16 3.44 1.81 9.60
C PHE A 16 3.27 3.31 9.71
N GLY A 17 4.21 4.05 9.15
CA GLY A 17 4.14 5.50 9.16
C GLY A 17 2.89 6.02 8.47
N LEU A 18 2.34 7.09 9.00
CA LEU A 18 1.14 7.71 8.43
C LEU A 18 1.35 8.08 6.96
N GLY A 19 2.56 8.55 6.61
CA GLY A 19 2.87 8.92 5.23
C GLY A 19 2.70 7.78 4.25
N ALA A 20 3.16 6.58 4.62
CA ALA A 20 3.00 5.41 3.76
C ALA A 20 1.53 5.06 3.59
N VAL A 21 0.77 5.05 4.68
CA VAL A 21 -0.65 4.74 4.64
C VAL A 21 -1.40 5.76 3.77
N LEU A 22 -1.15 7.05 3.98
CA LEU A 22 -1.81 8.11 3.22
C LEU A 22 -1.41 8.10 1.75
N THR A 23 -0.18 7.71 1.43
CA THR A 23 0.23 7.57 0.03
C THR A 23 -0.70 6.60 -0.70
N VAL A 24 -1.07 5.51 -0.05
CA VAL A 24 -1.99 4.54 -0.63
C VAL A 24 -3.43 5.06 -0.67
N THR A 25 -3.89 5.70 0.40
CA THR A 25 -5.30 6.11 0.49
C THR A 25 -5.62 7.38 -0.28
N THR A 26 -4.65 8.26 -0.47
CA THR A 26 -4.89 9.55 -1.16
C THR A 26 -4.31 9.61 -2.56
N ASP A 27 -3.47 8.64 -2.94
CA ASP A 27 -2.72 8.64 -4.20
C ASP A 27 -1.72 9.80 -4.31
N VAL A 28 -1.39 10.43 -3.18
CA VAL A 28 -0.37 11.47 -3.12
C VAL A 28 0.84 10.93 -2.39
N PHE A 29 2.02 11.11 -2.99
CA PHE A 29 3.25 10.55 -2.45
C PHE A 29 3.70 11.33 -1.22
N LEU A 30 3.58 10.72 -0.06
CA LEU A 30 3.85 11.36 1.23
C LEU A 30 4.92 10.62 2.04
N VAL A 31 5.90 10.04 1.35
CA VAL A 31 7.02 9.37 2.01
C VAL A 31 8.33 9.94 1.49
N ALA A 32 9.35 9.90 2.34
CA ALA A 32 10.69 10.32 1.93
C ALA A 32 11.40 9.22 1.14
N ASP A 33 11.00 7.97 1.32
CA ASP A 33 11.66 6.81 0.71
C ASP A 33 10.60 5.85 0.20
N ILE A 34 10.68 5.49 -1.08
CA ILE A 34 9.76 4.53 -1.69
C ILE A 34 9.81 3.17 -0.99
N GLY A 35 10.89 2.87 -0.30
CA GLY A 35 10.99 1.64 0.47
C GLY A 35 9.87 1.48 1.49
N ASP A 36 9.37 2.59 2.04
CA ASP A 36 8.26 2.55 2.97
C ASP A 36 6.98 2.04 2.32
N ILE A 37 6.77 2.37 1.06
CA ILE A 37 5.61 1.89 0.30
C ILE A 37 5.76 0.40 0.00
N TYR A 38 6.96 -0.04 -0.38
CA TYR A 38 7.22 -1.47 -0.59
C TYR A 38 6.95 -2.26 0.67
N GLU A 39 7.42 -1.78 1.82
CA GLU A 39 7.21 -2.49 3.08
C GLU A 39 5.73 -2.62 3.40
N LEU A 40 4.97 -1.54 3.25
CA LEU A 40 3.53 -1.58 3.54
C LEU A 40 2.80 -2.52 2.61
N LEU A 41 3.00 -2.39 1.30
CA LEU A 41 2.26 -3.18 0.33
C LEU A 41 2.68 -4.64 0.34
N ASN A 42 3.97 -4.92 0.51
CA ASN A 42 4.45 -6.30 0.63
C ASN A 42 3.88 -6.96 1.88
N TYR A 43 3.81 -6.21 2.99
CA TYR A 43 3.22 -6.75 4.21
C TYR A 43 1.74 -7.06 4.03
N MET A 44 0.97 -6.10 3.46
CA MET A 44 -0.47 -6.28 3.33
C MET A 44 -0.83 -7.38 2.35
N THR A 45 -0.09 -7.49 1.24
CA THR A 45 -0.39 -8.49 0.22
C THR A 45 0.26 -9.85 0.51
N GLY A 46 1.30 -9.87 1.33
CA GLY A 46 2.09 -11.07 1.54
C GLY A 46 2.91 -11.46 0.32
N ASP A 47 3.13 -10.52 -0.57
CA ASP A 47 3.82 -10.74 -1.83
C ASP A 47 5.15 -9.98 -1.85
N ASN A 48 5.96 -10.25 -2.85
CA ASN A 48 7.21 -9.55 -3.08
C ASN A 48 7.07 -8.77 -4.38
N LEU A 49 6.56 -7.56 -4.25
CA LEU A 49 6.10 -6.79 -5.41
C LEU A 49 7.23 -6.14 -6.19
N PHE A 50 7.05 -6.07 -7.51
CA PHE A 50 7.91 -5.27 -8.40
C PHE A 50 7.31 -3.88 -8.54
N THR A 51 8.12 -2.92 -8.96
CA THR A 51 7.69 -1.52 -9.06
C THR A 51 6.42 -1.35 -9.88
N HIS A 52 6.33 -2.02 -11.03
CA HIS A 52 5.16 -1.88 -11.90
C HIS A 52 3.90 -2.51 -11.32
N GLN A 53 4.03 -3.31 -10.27
CA GLN A 53 2.89 -3.93 -9.60
C GLN A 53 2.34 -3.07 -8.47
N LEU A 54 3.07 -2.03 -8.05
CA LEU A 54 2.65 -1.21 -6.91
C LEU A 54 1.30 -0.53 -7.11
N PRO A 55 0.98 0.05 -8.28
CA PRO A 55 -0.32 0.70 -8.44
C PRO A 55 -1.48 -0.27 -8.25
N ARG A 56 -1.38 -1.49 -8.75
CA ARG A 56 -2.44 -2.48 -8.58
C ARG A 56 -2.55 -2.89 -7.12
N ALA A 57 -1.42 -3.17 -6.48
CA ALA A 57 -1.40 -3.54 -5.08
C ALA A 57 -1.96 -2.43 -4.20
N ALA A 58 -1.61 -1.18 -4.50
CA ALA A 58 -2.18 -0.03 -3.78
C ALA A 58 -3.69 0.02 -3.93
N GLY A 59 -4.20 -0.25 -5.14
CA GLY A 59 -5.64 -0.30 -5.37
C GLY A 59 -6.32 -1.41 -4.59
N GLU A 60 -5.65 -2.53 -4.38
CA GLU A 60 -6.17 -3.61 -3.55
C GLU A 60 -6.17 -3.25 -2.06
N CYS A 61 -5.13 -2.54 -1.62
CA CYS A 61 -4.95 -2.24 -0.20
C CYS A 61 -5.76 -1.02 0.25
N LYS A 62 -6.05 -0.09 -0.65
CA LYS A 62 -6.74 1.14 -0.29
C LYS A 62 -8.06 0.91 0.43
N PRO A 63 -9.00 0.09 -0.09
CA PRO A 63 -10.25 -0.12 0.62
C PRO A 63 -10.04 -0.78 1.98
N ALA A 64 -9.07 -1.68 2.10
CA ALA A 64 -8.78 -2.31 3.39
C ALA A 64 -8.25 -1.31 4.41
N LEU A 65 -7.39 -0.40 3.98
CA LEU A 65 -6.87 0.64 4.86
C LEU A 65 -7.97 1.60 5.30
N LEU A 66 -8.88 1.96 4.39
CA LEU A 66 -10.00 2.82 4.74
C LEU A 66 -11.01 2.12 5.65
N GLU A 67 -11.13 0.81 5.54
CA GLU A 67 -11.96 0.04 6.46
C GLU A 67 -11.35 -0.02 7.85
N GLN A 68 -10.03 -0.21 7.93
CA GLN A 68 -9.32 -0.25 9.21
C GLN A 68 -9.24 1.12 9.86
N HIS A 69 -9.17 2.19 9.06
CA HIS A 69 -9.03 3.56 9.53
C HIS A 69 -10.00 4.47 8.78
N PRO A 70 -11.30 4.40 9.09
CA PRO A 70 -12.33 5.14 8.33
C PRO A 70 -12.11 6.65 8.32
N GLN A 71 -11.49 7.20 9.36
CA GLN A 71 -11.23 8.63 9.44
C GLN A 71 -10.33 9.13 8.31
N LEU A 72 -9.56 8.24 7.70
CA LEU A 72 -8.66 8.63 6.62
C LEU A 72 -9.41 8.96 5.32
N ALA A 73 -10.65 8.51 5.19
CA ALA A 73 -11.45 8.84 4.01
C ALA A 73 -11.71 10.34 3.88
N ALA A 74 -11.64 11.07 4.99
CA ALA A 74 -11.85 12.52 4.98
C ALA A 74 -10.55 13.31 4.72
N VAL A 75 -9.41 12.64 4.69
CA VAL A 75 -8.14 13.31 4.46
C VAL A 75 -8.01 13.66 2.98
N ASP A 76 -7.77 14.94 2.72
CA ASP A 76 -7.56 15.45 1.38
C ASP A 76 -6.24 16.20 1.37
N VAL A 77 -5.36 15.87 0.43
CA VAL A 77 -4.06 16.51 0.35
C VAL A 77 -4.06 17.44 -0.86
N PRO A 78 -3.95 18.75 -0.63
CA PRO A 78 -3.94 19.69 -1.75
C PRO A 78 -2.65 19.56 -2.56
N GLU A 79 -2.69 20.09 -3.77
CA GLU A 79 -1.49 20.17 -4.58
C GLU A 79 -0.54 21.19 -3.94
N LEU A 80 0.69 20.78 -3.68
CA LEU A 80 1.68 21.59 -3.01
C LEU A 80 2.91 21.80 -3.91
N PRO A 81 3.69 22.86 -3.68
CA PRO A 81 4.74 23.24 -4.63
C PRO A 81 5.96 22.31 -4.66
N ASP A 82 6.27 21.66 -3.55
CA ASP A 82 7.49 20.85 -3.48
C ASP A 82 7.40 19.78 -2.40
N ALA A 83 8.43 18.94 -2.33
CA ALA A 83 8.49 17.84 -1.38
C ALA A 83 8.47 18.32 0.07
N ASP A 84 9.16 19.43 0.35
CA ASP A 84 9.20 19.95 1.72
C ASP A 84 7.81 20.39 2.18
N ALA A 85 7.02 20.97 1.29
CA ALA A 85 5.65 21.37 1.61
C ALA A 85 4.78 20.14 1.90
N TYR A 86 4.95 19.06 1.14
CA TYR A 86 4.23 17.81 1.40
C TYR A 86 4.62 17.21 2.73
N MET A 87 5.90 17.25 3.07
CA MET A 87 6.36 16.73 4.36
C MET A 87 5.86 17.56 5.53
N ALA A 88 5.79 18.87 5.37
CA ALA A 88 5.21 19.74 6.40
C ALA A 88 3.72 19.47 6.58
N HIS A 89 3.01 19.26 5.49
CA HIS A 89 1.59 18.91 5.55
C HIS A 89 1.38 17.56 6.25
N LEU A 90 2.24 16.60 5.94
CA LEU A 90 2.21 15.29 6.62
C LEU A 90 2.42 15.46 8.12
N ALA A 91 3.36 16.31 8.53
CA ALA A 91 3.61 16.55 9.96
C ALA A 91 2.36 17.07 10.66
N ASP A 92 1.61 17.95 9.99
CA ASP A 92 0.36 18.44 10.54
C ASP A 92 -0.69 17.33 10.65
N LEU A 93 -0.77 16.46 9.66
CA LEU A 93 -1.69 15.33 9.70
C LEU A 93 -1.29 14.32 10.80
N GLU A 94 0.00 14.16 11.04
CA GLU A 94 0.48 13.30 12.13
C GLU A 94 0.04 13.79 13.51
N LYS A 95 -0.13 15.09 13.67
CA LYS A 95 -0.63 15.66 14.93
C LYS A 95 -2.07 15.28 15.18
N VAL A 96 -2.84 15.05 14.12
CA VAL A 96 -4.25 14.68 14.23
C VAL A 96 -4.45 13.18 14.30
N HIS A 97 -3.72 12.43 13.48
CA HIS A 97 -3.94 11.00 13.29
C HIS A 97 -2.90 10.11 13.97
N GLY A 98 -1.79 10.69 14.41
CA GLY A 98 -0.65 9.94 14.92
C GLY A 98 0.40 9.71 13.85
N ALA A 99 1.65 9.55 14.26
CA ALA A 99 2.76 9.36 13.32
C ALA A 99 2.75 7.98 12.68
N GLU A 100 2.15 7.01 13.36
CA GLU A 100 2.06 5.63 12.86
C GLU A 100 0.65 5.09 13.09
N LEU A 101 0.25 4.16 12.23
CA LEU A 101 -1.04 3.49 12.34
C LEU A 101 -0.83 1.98 12.30
N ALA A 102 -1.67 1.27 13.05
CA ALA A 102 -1.66 -0.19 13.04
C ALA A 102 -2.35 -0.68 11.76
N VAL A 103 -1.70 -1.56 11.03
CA VAL A 103 -2.21 -2.08 9.76
C VAL A 103 -2.23 -3.60 9.83
N ALA A 104 -3.35 -4.20 9.47
CA ALA A 104 -3.49 -5.64 9.34
C ALA A 104 -3.35 -6.04 7.86
N PRO A 105 -2.90 -7.27 7.59
CA PRO A 105 -2.82 -7.75 6.22
C PRO A 105 -4.18 -7.83 5.55
N LEU A 106 -4.19 -7.91 4.22
CA LEU A 106 -5.42 -8.15 3.46
C LEU A 106 -6.04 -9.48 3.87
N ALA A 107 -7.36 -9.56 3.74
CA ALA A 107 -8.08 -10.80 3.94
C ALA A 107 -7.58 -11.84 2.90
N THR A 108 -7.69 -13.11 3.27
CA THR A 108 -7.32 -14.18 2.37
C THR A 108 -8.08 -14.06 1.06
N GLY A 109 -7.37 -14.08 -0.05
CA GLY A 109 -7.98 -13.97 -1.37
C GLY A 109 -8.20 -12.56 -1.87
N ALA A 110 -7.96 -11.55 -1.05
CA ALA A 110 -8.14 -10.16 -1.47
C ALA A 110 -7.01 -9.68 -2.39
N HIS A 111 -5.86 -10.32 -2.33
CA HIS A 111 -4.73 -9.98 -3.20
C HIS A 111 -4.66 -10.97 -4.35
N LYS A 112 -4.53 -10.44 -5.56
CA LYS A 112 -4.35 -11.25 -6.75
C LYS A 112 -2.86 -11.35 -7.06
N ARG A 113 -2.31 -12.54 -6.91
CA ARG A 113 -0.90 -12.77 -7.17
C ARG A 113 -0.70 -13.09 -8.64
N ILE A 114 -0.01 -12.20 -9.35
CA ILE A 114 0.23 -12.33 -10.77
C ILE A 114 1.73 -12.34 -11.02
N ASN A 115 2.17 -13.19 -11.95
CA ASN A 115 3.58 -13.19 -12.34
C ASN A 115 3.97 -11.79 -12.83
N PRO A 116 5.07 -11.21 -12.32
CA PRO A 116 5.44 -9.84 -12.69
C PRO A 116 5.65 -9.61 -14.19
N LEU A 117 6.19 -10.57 -14.88
CA LEU A 117 6.40 -10.43 -16.33
C LEU A 117 5.11 -10.49 -17.10
N THR A 118 4.18 -11.34 -16.67
CA THR A 118 2.85 -11.41 -17.27
C THR A 118 2.10 -10.10 -17.04
N GLU A 119 2.18 -9.56 -15.84
CA GLU A 119 1.52 -8.29 -15.53
C GLU A 119 2.10 -7.15 -16.35
N LEU A 120 3.43 -7.13 -16.51
CA LEU A 120 4.08 -6.12 -17.33
C LEU A 120 3.61 -6.20 -18.77
N ALA A 121 3.46 -7.41 -19.31
CA ALA A 121 2.97 -7.60 -20.67
C ALA A 121 1.57 -7.02 -20.84
N ASP A 122 0.71 -7.21 -19.84
CA ASP A 122 -0.66 -6.68 -19.88
C ASP A 122 -0.67 -5.16 -19.82
N MET A 123 0.26 -4.57 -19.11
CA MET A 123 0.36 -3.12 -19.00
C MET A 123 0.91 -2.46 -20.26
N MET A 124 1.56 -3.23 -21.12
CA MET A 124 2.20 -2.74 -22.33
C MET A 124 1.67 -3.48 -23.54
N PRO A 125 0.36 -3.40 -23.81
CA PRO A 125 -0.22 -4.11 -24.94
C PRO A 125 0.40 -3.63 -26.25
N GLY A 126 0.63 -4.57 -27.14
CA GLY A 126 1.28 -4.26 -28.40
C GLY A 126 2.80 -4.29 -28.35
N LYS A 127 3.37 -4.41 -27.18
CA LYS A 127 4.80 -4.57 -27.03
C LYS A 127 5.14 -6.05 -26.98
N PRO A 128 6.13 -6.49 -27.73
CA PRO A 128 6.48 -7.92 -27.74
C PRO A 128 7.31 -8.27 -26.51
N VAL A 129 6.64 -8.36 -25.38
CA VAL A 129 7.30 -8.72 -24.13
C VAL A 129 7.93 -10.09 -24.22
N ILE A 130 7.38 -10.93 -25.06
CA ILE A 130 7.93 -12.25 -25.29
C ILE A 130 9.40 -12.17 -25.73
N ALA A 131 9.72 -11.16 -26.50
CA ALA A 131 11.11 -10.97 -26.93
C ALA A 131 12.05 -10.77 -25.75
N VAL A 132 11.52 -10.29 -24.65
CA VAL A 132 12.30 -10.05 -23.45
C VAL A 132 12.47 -11.30 -22.62
N ILE A 133 11.42 -12.11 -22.54
CA ILE A 133 11.41 -13.27 -21.65
C ILE A 133 11.70 -14.58 -22.34
N ALA A 134 11.62 -14.60 -23.64
CA ALA A 134 11.95 -15.81 -24.38
C ALA A 134 13.43 -16.10 -24.22
N PRO A 135 13.82 -17.21 -23.64
CA PRO A 135 15.22 -17.53 -23.45
C PRO A 135 15.91 -17.86 -24.73
#